data_2c924edda6ff36c41332e55c719bdb6b
#
_entry.id   2c924edda6ff36c41332e55c719bdb6b
#
_cell.length_a   1.000
_cell.length_b   1.000
_cell.length_c   1.000
_cell.angle_alpha   90.00
_cell.angle_beta   90.00
_cell.angle_gamma   90.00
#
_symmetry.space_group_name_H-M   'P 1'
#
loop_
_entity.id
_entity.type
_entity.pdbx_description
1 polymer ?
#
loop_
_entity_poly.entity_id
_entity_poly.type
_entity_poly.pdbx_seq_one_letter_code
_entity_poly.pdbx_strand_id
1 'polypeptide(L)'
;MKATRSGKAKMPSDLVLARTASLFSAFANGGRLKAVVALMRHGPMSVTGLIEVCGLEQSALSHQLRVLRDGSLVVAERRGKQVVYALADDHIASILEDGIHHAREQSRKGDAT
;
A
#
# COMPACT_ATOMS: atom_id res chain seq x y z
N MET A 1 -19.46 11.37 -14.01
CA MET A 1 -18.81 11.25 -12.73
C MET A 1 -19.35 12.27 -11.77
N LYS A 2 -19.48 11.85 -10.50
CA LYS A 2 -20.02 12.73 -9.55
C LYS A 2 -18.96 13.66 -9.05
N ALA A 3 -19.20 14.93 -9.09
CA ALA A 3 -18.22 15.88 -8.65
C ALA A 3 -18.14 15.87 -7.14
N THR A 4 -16.99 16.08 -6.62
CA THR A 4 -16.83 16.22 -5.22
C THR A 4 -17.28 17.60 -4.86
N ARG A 5 -17.74 17.76 -3.65
CA ARG A 5 -18.07 18.95 -3.15
C ARG A 5 -16.96 19.79 -2.96
N SER A 6 -16.96 20.90 -3.18
CA SER A 6 -15.81 21.57 -2.95
C SER A 6 -15.95 22.92 -2.54
N GLY A 7 -16.57 23.65 -3.14
CA GLY A 7 -16.81 24.95 -2.80
C GLY A 7 -15.87 25.64 -1.91
N LYS A 8 -16.01 25.44 -0.66
CA LYS A 8 -15.25 26.13 0.31
C LYS A 8 -14.07 25.43 0.82
N ALA A 9 -13.79 24.25 0.34
CA ALA A 9 -12.68 23.49 0.87
C ALA A 9 -11.38 24.19 0.58
N LYS A 10 -10.53 24.30 1.56
CA LYS A 10 -9.21 24.87 1.38
C LYS A 10 -8.27 23.82 0.86
N MET A 11 -7.29 24.26 0.11
CA MET A 11 -6.23 23.36 -0.31
C MET A 11 -5.40 22.94 0.90
N PRO A 12 -4.97 21.68 0.96
CA PRO A 12 -4.00 21.27 1.96
C PRO A 12 -2.70 22.05 1.79
N SER A 13 -1.91 22.09 2.85
CA SER A 13 -0.64 22.78 2.78
C SER A 13 0.30 22.07 1.80
N ASP A 14 1.31 22.78 1.34
CA ASP A 14 2.30 22.19 0.46
C ASP A 14 3.00 20.99 1.09
N LEU A 15 3.22 21.05 2.40
CA LEU A 15 3.85 19.94 3.10
C LEU A 15 2.96 18.70 3.06
N VAL A 16 1.68 18.87 3.32
CA VAL A 16 0.75 17.74 3.28
C VAL A 16 0.66 17.18 1.87
N LEU A 17 0.62 18.05 0.86
CA LEU A 17 0.58 17.58 -0.52
C LEU A 17 1.85 16.81 -0.88
N ALA A 18 3.01 17.27 -0.43
CA ALA A 18 4.26 16.57 -0.70
C ALA A 18 4.26 15.18 -0.05
N ARG A 19 3.78 15.10 1.17
CA ARG A 19 3.68 13.81 1.86
C ARG A 19 2.69 12.88 1.20
N THR A 20 1.59 13.43 0.70
CA THR A 20 0.61 12.65 -0.03
C THR A 20 1.20 12.11 -1.33
N ALA A 21 1.94 12.95 -2.04
CA ALA A 21 2.60 12.51 -3.27
C ALA A 21 3.59 11.38 -2.99
N SER A 22 4.35 11.48 -1.89
CA SER A 22 5.28 10.43 -1.50
C SER A 22 4.56 9.12 -1.20
N LEU A 23 3.41 9.20 -0.56
CA LEU A 23 2.61 8.02 -0.26
C LEU A 23 2.20 7.31 -1.55
N PHE A 24 1.66 8.04 -2.50
CA PHE A 24 1.23 7.42 -3.75
C PHE A 24 2.41 6.91 -4.56
N SER A 25 3.53 7.61 -4.50
CA SER A 25 4.75 7.15 -5.18
C SER A 25 5.22 5.81 -4.61
N ALA A 26 5.10 5.63 -3.30
CA ALA A 26 5.51 4.37 -2.68
C ALA A 26 4.64 3.21 -3.16
N PHE A 27 3.37 3.45 -3.47
CA PHE A 27 2.50 2.41 -3.99
C PHE A 27 2.72 2.15 -5.49
N ALA A 28 3.37 3.05 -6.18
CA ALA A 28 3.52 2.96 -7.63
C ALA A 28 4.71 2.10 -8.03
N ASN A 29 4.81 0.93 -7.43
CA ASN A 29 5.85 -0.05 -7.72
C ASN A 29 5.25 -1.42 -7.51
N GLY A 30 5.34 -2.29 -8.50
CA GLY A 30 4.66 -3.57 -8.47
C GLY A 30 5.00 -4.44 -7.27
N GLY A 31 6.26 -4.48 -6.89
CA GLY A 31 6.68 -5.27 -5.74
C GLY A 31 6.15 -4.72 -4.43
N ARG A 32 6.25 -3.41 -4.26
CA ARG A 32 5.72 -2.79 -3.05
C ARG A 32 4.20 -2.92 -2.98
N LEU A 33 3.54 -2.75 -4.11
CA LEU A 33 2.09 -2.87 -4.13
C LEU A 33 1.66 -4.28 -3.73
N LYS A 34 2.34 -5.31 -4.25
CA LYS A 34 2.04 -6.68 -3.85
C LYS A 34 2.19 -6.87 -2.34
N ALA A 35 3.25 -6.32 -1.78
CA ALA A 35 3.49 -6.49 -0.35
C ALA A 35 2.40 -5.84 0.50
N VAL A 36 2.03 -4.60 0.19
CA VAL A 36 1.01 -3.94 1.00
C VAL A 36 -0.38 -4.55 0.80
N VAL A 37 -0.69 -5.01 -0.40
CA VAL A 37 -1.95 -5.69 -0.65
C VAL A 37 -2.00 -7.02 0.10
N ALA A 38 -0.89 -7.75 0.15
CA ALA A 38 -0.83 -8.98 0.93
C ALA A 38 -1.10 -8.71 2.40
N LEU A 39 -0.48 -7.66 2.95
CA LEU A 39 -0.70 -7.30 4.35
C LEU A 39 -2.15 -6.86 4.59
N MET A 40 -2.73 -6.17 3.63
CA MET A 40 -4.12 -5.76 3.75
C MET A 40 -5.05 -6.98 3.79
N ARG A 41 -4.82 -7.94 2.91
CA ARG A 41 -5.70 -9.12 2.79
C ARG A 41 -5.52 -10.13 3.91
N HIS A 42 -4.28 -10.33 4.34
CA HIS A 42 -3.96 -11.40 5.28
C HIS A 42 -3.69 -10.90 6.70
N GLY A 43 -3.55 -9.61 6.89
CA GLY A 43 -3.15 -9.06 8.18
C GLY A 43 -1.65 -9.18 8.37
N PRO A 44 -1.17 -9.05 9.60
CA PRO A 44 0.27 -9.08 9.86
C PRO A 44 0.92 -10.37 9.36
N MET A 45 2.09 -10.23 8.73
CA MET A 45 2.79 -11.36 8.13
C MET A 45 4.28 -11.26 8.35
N SER A 46 4.91 -12.42 8.49
CA SER A 46 6.38 -12.49 8.52
C SER A 46 6.94 -12.37 7.11
N VAL A 47 8.25 -12.15 7.03
CA VAL A 47 8.92 -12.09 5.73
C VAL A 47 8.70 -13.38 4.96
N THR A 48 8.82 -14.54 5.63
CA THR A 48 8.60 -15.81 4.97
C THR A 48 7.20 -15.92 4.37
N GLY A 49 6.19 -15.50 5.14
CA GLY A 49 4.82 -15.51 4.63
C GLY A 49 4.64 -14.59 3.44
N LEU A 50 5.26 -13.41 3.50
CA LEU A 50 5.17 -12.46 2.39
C LEU A 50 5.85 -12.99 1.14
N ILE A 51 6.98 -13.68 1.28
CA ILE A 51 7.64 -14.30 0.14
C ILE A 51 6.71 -15.28 -0.55
N GLU A 52 6.04 -16.11 0.22
CA GLU A 52 5.13 -17.09 -0.34
C GLU A 52 3.98 -16.45 -1.10
N VAL A 53 3.39 -15.43 -0.52
CA VAL A 53 2.22 -14.79 -1.13
C VAL A 53 2.61 -13.92 -2.31
N CYS A 54 3.70 -13.16 -2.19
CA CYS A 54 4.07 -12.19 -3.22
C CYS A 54 4.89 -12.80 -4.35
N GLY A 55 5.55 -13.92 -4.12
CA GLY A 55 6.37 -14.53 -5.14
C GLY A 55 7.63 -13.73 -5.44
N LEU A 56 8.08 -12.91 -4.51
CA LEU A 56 9.28 -12.12 -4.70
C LEU A 56 10.47 -12.80 -4.04
N GLU A 57 11.66 -12.55 -4.58
CA GLU A 57 12.87 -13.04 -3.96
C GLU A 57 13.08 -12.34 -2.62
N GLN A 58 13.72 -12.99 -1.69
CA GLN A 58 13.86 -12.45 -0.34
C GLN A 58 14.55 -11.10 -0.31
N SER A 59 15.64 -10.93 -1.04
CA SER A 59 16.35 -9.65 -1.00
C SER A 59 15.53 -8.54 -1.63
N ALA A 60 14.79 -8.84 -2.70
CA ALA A 60 13.92 -7.86 -3.32
C ALA A 60 12.81 -7.46 -2.36
N LEU A 61 12.19 -8.43 -1.69
CA LEU A 61 11.13 -8.14 -0.75
C LEU A 61 11.65 -7.34 0.44
N SER A 62 12.82 -7.71 0.96
CA SER A 62 13.41 -6.98 2.08
C SER A 62 13.67 -5.52 1.73
N HIS A 63 14.12 -5.28 0.50
CA HIS A 63 14.32 -3.92 0.03
C HIS A 63 13.00 -3.16 -0.02
N GLN A 64 11.96 -3.78 -0.54
CA GLN A 64 10.65 -3.13 -0.64
C GLN A 64 10.06 -2.85 0.74
N LEU A 65 10.24 -3.78 1.67
CA LEU A 65 9.75 -3.57 3.02
C LEU A 65 10.47 -2.42 3.71
N ARG A 66 11.75 -2.25 3.42
CA ARG A 66 12.49 -1.12 3.98
C ARG A 66 11.96 0.20 3.45
N VAL A 67 11.71 0.28 2.14
CA VAL A 67 11.14 1.49 1.55
C VAL A 67 9.78 1.81 2.17
N LEU A 68 8.93 0.80 2.32
CA LEU A 68 7.61 0.98 2.91
C LEU A 68 7.69 1.43 4.36
N ARG A 69 8.63 0.86 5.10
CA ARG A 69 8.80 1.21 6.50
C ARG A 69 9.34 2.63 6.65
N ASP A 70 10.31 3.00 5.83
CA ASP A 70 10.86 4.36 5.85
C ASP A 70 9.78 5.39 5.51
N GLY A 71 8.83 5.02 4.68
CA GLY A 71 7.71 5.89 4.34
C GLY A 71 6.56 5.83 5.31
N SER A 72 6.69 5.11 6.40
CA SER A 72 5.66 4.96 7.43
C SER A 72 4.39 4.31 6.91
N LEU A 73 4.51 3.46 5.90
CA LEU A 73 3.36 2.74 5.36
C LEU A 73 3.16 1.39 6.01
N VAL A 74 4.22 0.81 6.54
CA VAL A 74 4.15 -0.43 7.30
C VAL A 74 4.92 -0.26 8.60
N VAL A 75 4.59 -1.08 9.56
CA VAL A 75 5.32 -1.16 10.84
C VAL A 75 5.88 -2.58 10.96
N ALA A 76 6.96 -2.70 11.70
CA ALA A 76 7.61 -3.99 11.93
C ALA A 76 7.67 -4.25 13.42
N GLU A 77 7.33 -5.47 13.80
CA GLU A 77 7.34 -5.86 15.20
C GLU A 77 8.06 -7.19 15.33
N ARG A 78 8.97 -7.25 16.31
CA ARG A 78 9.67 -8.50 16.53
C ARG A 78 8.82 -9.41 17.40
N ARG A 79 8.63 -10.63 16.92
CA ARG A 79 7.91 -11.65 17.69
C ARG A 79 8.77 -12.90 17.73
N GLY A 80 9.44 -13.10 18.84
CA GLY A 80 10.39 -14.20 18.96
C GLY A 80 11.54 -13.99 18.00
N LYS A 81 11.78 -14.96 17.15
CA LYS A 81 12.86 -14.90 16.18
C LYS A 81 12.44 -14.28 14.86
N GLN A 82 11.17 -13.95 14.71
CA GLN A 82 10.66 -13.41 13.48
C GLN A 82 10.35 -11.93 13.59
N VAL A 83 10.39 -11.26 12.46
CA VAL A 83 9.89 -9.89 12.34
C VAL A 83 8.59 -9.98 11.57
N VAL A 84 7.54 -9.40 12.12
CA VAL A 84 6.21 -9.41 11.53
C VAL A 84 5.90 -8.01 11.07
N TYR A 85 5.40 -7.89 9.83
CA TYR A 85 5.05 -6.62 9.24
C TYR A 85 3.54 -6.46 9.18
N ALA A 86 3.07 -5.23 9.31
CA ALA A 86 1.65 -4.92 9.21
C ALA A 86 1.49 -3.54 8.59
N LEU A 87 0.33 -3.26 8.03
CA LEU A 87 0.05 -1.90 7.56
C LEU A 87 0.06 -0.96 8.76
N ALA A 88 0.51 0.27 8.52
CA ALA A 88 0.67 1.22 9.61
C ALA A 88 -0.66 1.66 10.20
N ASP A 89 -1.71 1.79 9.37
CA ASP A 89 -3.02 2.18 9.86
C ASP A 89 -4.11 1.80 8.86
N ASP A 90 -5.35 2.04 9.26
CA ASP A 90 -6.50 1.66 8.45
C ASP A 90 -6.71 2.55 7.23
N HIS A 91 -6.17 3.76 7.25
CA HIS A 91 -6.26 4.64 6.09
C HIS A 91 -5.58 4.04 4.89
N ILE A 92 -4.43 3.39 5.13
CA ILE A 92 -3.68 2.76 4.05
C ILE A 92 -4.49 1.63 3.44
N ALA A 93 -5.12 0.82 4.28
CA ALA A 93 -5.97 -0.25 3.79
C ALA A 93 -7.12 0.30 2.93
N SER A 94 -7.75 1.38 3.37
CA SER A 94 -8.86 1.98 2.63
C SER A 94 -8.45 2.50 1.28
N ILE A 95 -7.30 3.16 1.21
CA ILE A 95 -6.79 3.70 -0.06
C ILE A 95 -6.52 2.56 -1.03
N LEU A 96 -5.92 1.48 -0.55
CA LEU A 96 -5.61 0.33 -1.39
C LEU A 96 -6.88 -0.34 -1.88
N GLU A 97 -7.85 -0.53 -1.00
CA GLU A 97 -9.10 -1.18 -1.37
C GLU A 97 -9.83 -0.38 -2.44
N ASP A 98 -9.90 0.95 -2.24
CA ASP A 98 -10.56 1.81 -3.21
C ASP A 98 -9.83 1.80 -4.54
N GLY A 99 -8.51 1.82 -4.51
CA GLY A 99 -7.73 1.77 -5.73
C GLY A 99 -7.93 0.49 -6.51
N ILE A 100 -7.95 -0.64 -5.79
CA ILE A 100 -8.18 -1.93 -6.42
C ILE A 100 -9.56 -2.01 -7.04
N HIS A 101 -10.56 -1.52 -6.29
CA HIS A 101 -11.93 -1.51 -6.77
C HIS A 101 -12.06 -0.70 -8.05
N HIS A 102 -11.45 0.49 -8.06
CA HIS A 102 -11.47 1.34 -9.23
C HIS A 102 -10.78 0.67 -10.43
N ALA A 103 -9.65 0.04 -10.20
CA ALA A 103 -8.91 -0.64 -11.26
C ALA A 103 -9.71 -1.79 -11.86
N ARG A 104 -10.45 -2.52 -11.02
CA ARG A 104 -11.29 -3.60 -11.50
C ARG A 104 -12.42 -3.10 -12.36
N GLU A 105 -12.99 -1.95 -12.02
CA GLU A 105 -14.05 -1.37 -12.83
C GLU A 105 -13.54 -0.93 -14.18
N GLN A 106 -12.35 -0.35 -14.23
CA GLN A 106 -11.73 0.05 -15.47
C GLN A 106 -11.49 -1.17 -16.36
N SER A 107 -11.04 -2.24 -15.76
CA SER A 107 -10.76 -3.47 -16.49
C SER A 107 -12.04 -4.04 -17.09
N ARG A 108 -13.12 -4.07 -16.35
CA ARG A 108 -14.38 -4.60 -16.84
C ARG A 108 -14.95 -3.76 -17.98
N LYS A 109 -14.74 -2.45 -17.92
CA LYS A 109 -15.23 -1.59 -18.99
C LYS A 109 -14.35 -1.65 -20.22
N GLY A 110 -13.06 -1.71 -20.03
CA GLY A 110 -12.12 -1.65 -21.12
C GLY A 110 -12.01 -2.96 -21.85
N ASP A 111 -11.89 -4.03 -21.12
CA ASP A 111 -11.85 -5.30 -21.73
C ASP A 111 -11.90 -6.34 -20.64
N ALA A 112 -11.98 -7.53 -21.00
CA ALA A 112 -12.35 -8.59 -20.11
C ALA A 112 -11.29 -9.07 -19.17
N THR A 113 -10.16 -8.55 -19.19
CA THR A 113 -9.18 -9.12 -18.27
C THR A 113 -9.36 -8.65 -16.85
#